data_d805741ea57ad12011603fe3d9f4c399
#
_entry.id   d805741ea57ad12011603fe3d9f4c399
#
_cell.length_a   1.000
_cell.length_b   1.000
_cell.length_c   1.000
_cell.angle_alpha   90.00
_cell.angle_beta   90.00
_cell.angle_gamma   90.00
#
_symmetry.space_group_name_H-M   'P 1'
#
loop_
_entity.id
_entity.type
_entity.pdbx_description
1 polymer ?
#
loop_
_entity_poly.entity_id
_entity_poly.type
_entity_poly.pdbx_seq_one_letter_code
_entity_poly.pdbx_strand_id
1 'polypeptide(L)'
;MNQITLKKTLLYIFTPTAILSLSYLILGYFAKMPYILLFCLLGTVTLVPIELGFIFFASKKEYGSYSIKSALSGQGKVSVWKTLLIAFLFFSIAGLLSAFVAPIENKLLEPVRNALLSRLPVGFDWQNIDYVKSFSTPVIVITCIYYGLFNVIIGPVTEELFFRGYLTSHFRIQNSFTPILIAILFSLYHFWLPFNNIFRILVFAPVAYVAYKKKNIYISMCFHCFCNLFSVIGFVLEVVR
;
A
#
# COMPACT_ATOMS: atom_id res chain seq x y z
N MET A 1 -20.31 8.86 14.94
CA MET A 1 -19.57 7.97 14.00
C MET A 1 -20.08 6.54 14.12
N ASN A 2 -20.38 5.89 12.99
CA ASN A 2 -20.75 4.48 12.99
C ASN A 2 -19.52 3.62 13.30
N GLN A 3 -19.59 2.84 14.38
CA GLN A 3 -18.49 1.94 14.75
C GLN A 3 -18.42 0.73 13.83
N ILE A 4 -17.21 0.38 13.37
CA ILE A 4 -16.94 -0.78 12.51
C ILE A 4 -16.43 -1.91 13.39
N THR A 5 -17.11 -3.07 13.34
CA THR A 5 -16.67 -4.28 14.04
C THR A 5 -15.47 -4.92 13.34
N LEU A 6 -14.70 -5.76 14.04
CA LEU A 6 -13.57 -6.49 13.45
C LEU A 6 -13.99 -7.28 12.20
N LYS A 7 -15.14 -7.99 12.25
CA LYS A 7 -15.66 -8.74 11.09
C LYS A 7 -15.86 -7.85 9.86
N LYS A 8 -16.46 -6.66 10.04
CA LYS A 8 -16.64 -5.70 8.92
C LYS A 8 -15.30 -5.13 8.44
N THR A 9 -14.38 -4.84 9.37
CA THR A 9 -13.03 -4.38 9.04
C THR A 9 -12.31 -5.40 8.15
N LEU A 10 -12.34 -6.67 8.52
CA LEU A 10 -11.74 -7.74 7.71
C LEU A 10 -12.39 -7.83 6.31
N LEU A 11 -13.73 -7.77 6.23
CA LEU A 11 -14.41 -7.74 4.94
C LEU A 11 -14.02 -6.54 4.09
N TYR A 12 -13.97 -5.34 4.68
CA TYR A 12 -13.61 -4.12 3.95
C TYR A 12 -12.17 -4.13 3.44
N ILE A 13 -11.25 -4.76 4.18
CA ILE A 13 -9.83 -4.89 3.81
C ILE A 13 -9.65 -6.00 2.77
N PHE A 14 -10.15 -7.21 3.05
CA PHE A 14 -9.78 -8.38 2.25
C PHE A 14 -10.64 -8.60 1.00
N THR A 15 -11.84 -8.00 0.92
CA THR A 15 -12.64 -8.09 -0.31
C THR A 15 -11.99 -7.35 -1.50
N PRO A 16 -11.64 -6.05 -1.39
CA PRO A 16 -11.01 -5.35 -2.52
C PRO A 16 -9.66 -5.95 -2.92
N THR A 17 -8.83 -6.36 -1.94
CA THR A 17 -7.55 -6.98 -2.26
C THR A 17 -7.71 -8.36 -2.91
N ALA A 18 -8.72 -9.15 -2.51
CA ALA A 18 -9.01 -10.42 -3.18
C ALA A 18 -9.47 -10.20 -4.63
N ILE A 19 -10.34 -9.20 -4.88
CA ILE A 19 -10.79 -8.84 -6.23
C ILE A 19 -9.59 -8.44 -7.09
N LEU A 20 -8.73 -7.55 -6.59
CA LEU A 20 -7.52 -7.12 -7.29
C LEU A 20 -6.61 -8.31 -7.61
N SER A 21 -6.28 -9.11 -6.58
CA SER A 21 -5.33 -10.22 -6.72
C SER A 21 -5.83 -11.31 -7.67
N LEU A 22 -7.12 -11.67 -7.59
CA LEU A 22 -7.74 -12.63 -8.52
C LEU A 22 -7.79 -12.07 -9.94
N SER A 23 -8.19 -10.81 -10.12
CA SER A 23 -8.19 -10.16 -11.45
C SER A 23 -6.77 -10.10 -12.03
N TYR A 24 -5.78 -9.74 -11.23
CA TYR A 24 -4.38 -9.70 -11.62
C TYR A 24 -3.86 -11.10 -12.02
N LEU A 25 -4.17 -12.12 -11.21
CA LEU A 25 -3.78 -13.49 -11.52
C LEU A 25 -4.41 -13.98 -12.84
N ILE A 26 -5.72 -13.79 -13.01
CA ILE A 26 -6.43 -14.26 -14.22
C ILE A 26 -5.94 -13.50 -15.47
N LEU A 27 -5.94 -12.17 -15.42
CA LEU A 27 -5.57 -11.35 -16.57
C LEU A 27 -4.08 -11.39 -16.89
N GLY A 28 -3.22 -11.67 -15.91
CA GLY A 28 -1.79 -11.85 -16.13
C GLY A 28 -1.46 -12.98 -17.11
N TYR A 29 -2.24 -14.06 -17.13
CA TYR A 29 -2.04 -15.14 -18.11
C TYR A 29 -2.27 -14.71 -19.57
N PHE A 30 -3.01 -13.63 -19.79
CA PHE A 30 -3.36 -13.14 -21.12
C PHE A 30 -2.69 -11.80 -21.47
N ALA A 31 -2.00 -11.18 -20.50
CA ALA A 31 -1.46 -9.84 -20.67
C ALA A 31 -0.28 -9.81 -21.64
N LYS A 32 -0.32 -8.86 -22.60
CA LYS A 32 0.75 -8.53 -23.53
C LYS A 32 1.45 -7.22 -23.15
N MET A 33 1.53 -6.93 -21.87
CA MET A 33 2.16 -5.74 -21.29
C MET A 33 2.92 -6.13 -20.03
N PRO A 34 3.87 -5.29 -19.53
CA PRO A 34 4.53 -5.53 -18.26
C PRO A 34 3.51 -5.73 -17.13
N TYR A 35 3.68 -6.79 -16.34
CA TYR A 35 2.70 -7.14 -15.31
C TYR A 35 2.59 -6.10 -14.20
N ILE A 36 3.67 -5.35 -13.96
CA ILE A 36 3.63 -4.20 -13.04
C ILE A 36 2.69 -3.09 -13.55
N LEU A 37 2.64 -2.86 -14.86
CA LEU A 37 1.68 -1.93 -15.47
C LEU A 37 0.26 -2.47 -15.35
N LEU A 38 0.04 -3.74 -15.66
CA LEU A 38 -1.27 -4.39 -15.49
C LEU A 38 -1.76 -4.26 -14.04
N PHE A 39 -0.89 -4.54 -13.06
CA PHE A 39 -1.22 -4.40 -11.64
C PHE A 39 -1.67 -2.98 -11.29
N CYS A 40 -0.91 -1.96 -11.73
CA CYS A 40 -1.25 -0.56 -11.45
C CYS A 40 -2.59 -0.16 -12.09
N LEU A 41 -2.85 -0.59 -13.33
CA LEU A 41 -4.14 -0.35 -14.01
C LEU A 41 -5.30 -1.00 -13.26
N LEU A 42 -5.15 -2.26 -12.88
CA LEU A 42 -6.16 -2.98 -12.11
C LEU A 42 -6.38 -2.34 -10.73
N GLY A 43 -5.32 -1.95 -10.03
CA GLY A 43 -5.42 -1.23 -8.76
C GLY A 43 -6.21 0.07 -8.90
N THR A 44 -5.98 0.81 -9.99
CA THR A 44 -6.72 2.06 -10.26
C THR A 44 -8.21 1.85 -10.49
N VAL A 45 -8.62 0.74 -11.13
CA VAL A 45 -10.04 0.49 -11.46
C VAL A 45 -10.76 -0.40 -10.44
N THR A 46 -10.04 -1.05 -9.53
CA THR A 46 -10.64 -1.91 -8.49
C THR A 46 -10.40 -1.36 -7.09
N LEU A 47 -9.16 -1.39 -6.62
CA LEU A 47 -8.78 -1.06 -5.26
C LEU A 47 -9.15 0.37 -4.87
N VAL A 48 -8.66 1.33 -5.67
CA VAL A 48 -8.86 2.77 -5.41
C VAL A 48 -10.34 3.14 -5.33
N PRO A 49 -11.22 2.81 -6.31
CA PRO A 49 -12.63 3.19 -6.23
C PRO A 49 -13.39 2.45 -5.12
N ILE A 50 -13.01 1.21 -4.76
CA ILE A 50 -13.67 0.50 -3.67
C ILE A 50 -13.31 1.13 -2.33
N GLU A 51 -12.03 1.40 -2.06
CA GLU A 51 -11.57 2.02 -0.81
C GLU A 51 -12.11 3.44 -0.64
N LEU A 52 -12.02 4.28 -1.69
CA LEU A 52 -12.61 5.62 -1.68
C LEU A 52 -14.14 5.55 -1.59
N GLY A 53 -14.77 4.55 -2.18
CA GLY A 53 -16.21 4.30 -2.09
C GLY A 53 -16.65 4.14 -0.65
N PHE A 54 -15.98 3.32 0.16
CA PHE A 54 -16.27 3.18 1.59
C PHE A 54 -16.19 4.52 2.33
N ILE A 55 -15.15 5.32 2.04
CA ILE A 55 -14.96 6.64 2.64
C ILE A 55 -16.08 7.60 2.23
N PHE A 56 -16.41 7.65 0.93
CA PHE A 56 -17.43 8.55 0.40
C PHE A 56 -18.83 8.22 0.92
N PHE A 57 -19.20 6.93 0.97
CA PHE A 57 -20.49 6.52 1.53
C PHE A 57 -20.58 6.80 3.04
N ALA A 58 -19.49 6.59 3.78
CA ALA A 58 -19.44 6.96 5.18
C ALA A 58 -19.59 8.46 5.36
N SER A 59 -18.85 9.28 4.57
CA SER A 59 -18.95 10.73 4.60
C SER A 59 -20.35 11.24 4.21
N LYS A 60 -21.00 10.61 3.22
CA LYS A 60 -22.39 10.94 2.88
C LYS A 60 -23.33 10.71 4.04
N LYS A 61 -23.15 9.60 4.75
CA LYS A 61 -23.99 9.24 5.91
C LYS A 61 -23.73 10.15 7.13
N GLU A 62 -22.49 10.57 7.35
CA GLU A 62 -22.09 11.34 8.55
C GLU A 62 -22.17 12.85 8.36
N TYR A 63 -21.90 13.34 7.14
CA TYR A 63 -21.77 14.77 6.83
C TYR A 63 -22.69 15.24 5.71
N GLY A 64 -23.54 14.38 5.16
CA GLY A 64 -24.51 14.72 4.10
C GLY A 64 -23.91 14.88 2.69
N SER A 65 -22.58 14.72 2.51
CA SER A 65 -21.90 14.90 1.21
C SER A 65 -20.89 13.80 0.92
N TYR A 66 -20.75 13.44 -0.36
CA TYR A 66 -19.67 12.53 -0.82
C TYR A 66 -18.33 13.26 -0.75
N SER A 67 -17.46 12.88 0.15
CA SER A 67 -16.17 13.55 0.40
C SER A 67 -15.22 12.62 1.17
N ILE A 68 -14.00 13.09 1.44
CA ILE A 68 -13.03 12.38 2.29
C ILE A 68 -13.12 12.79 3.77
N LYS A 69 -14.14 13.53 4.19
CA LYS A 69 -14.28 14.06 5.56
C LYS A 69 -14.29 12.95 6.62
N SER A 70 -14.92 11.80 6.32
CA SER A 70 -14.94 10.65 7.23
C SER A 70 -13.53 10.11 7.54
N ALA A 71 -12.63 10.10 6.56
CA ALA A 71 -11.23 9.71 6.76
C ALA A 71 -10.40 10.79 7.47
N LEU A 72 -10.76 12.07 7.34
CA LEU A 72 -10.03 13.18 7.93
C LEU A 72 -10.62 13.63 9.28
N SER A 73 -11.69 13.00 9.75
CA SER A 73 -12.32 13.37 11.02
C SER A 73 -11.37 13.13 12.20
N GLY A 74 -11.32 14.08 13.13
CA GLY A 74 -10.47 13.97 14.31
C GLY A 74 -8.98 14.28 14.08
N GLN A 75 -8.58 14.70 12.86
CA GLN A 75 -7.22 15.19 12.62
C GLN A 75 -6.99 16.53 13.31
N GLY A 76 -5.81 16.70 13.91
CA GLY A 76 -5.39 17.92 14.59
C GLY A 76 -4.83 18.97 13.62
N LYS A 77 -4.47 20.13 14.17
CA LYS A 77 -3.64 21.11 13.44
C LYS A 77 -2.26 20.52 13.17
N VAL A 78 -1.84 20.54 11.90
CA VAL A 78 -0.56 19.96 11.48
C VAL A 78 0.44 21.04 11.09
N SER A 79 1.69 20.87 11.49
CA SER A 79 2.81 21.65 10.97
C SER A 79 3.47 20.84 9.85
N VAL A 80 3.50 21.39 8.64
CA VAL A 80 4.07 20.72 7.47
C VAL A 80 5.52 20.27 7.74
N TRP A 81 6.35 21.16 8.23
CA TRP A 81 7.76 20.85 8.52
C TRP A 81 7.94 19.74 9.56
N LYS A 82 7.17 19.77 10.64
CA LYS A 82 7.21 18.70 11.65
C LYS A 82 6.72 17.38 11.07
N THR A 83 5.70 17.42 10.23
CA THR A 83 5.18 16.23 9.53
C THR A 83 6.24 15.62 8.64
N LEU A 84 6.87 16.41 7.76
CA LEU A 84 7.93 15.96 6.86
C LEU A 84 9.14 15.43 7.63
N LEU A 85 9.57 16.13 8.68
CA LEU A 85 10.71 15.70 9.51
C LEU A 85 10.46 14.34 10.17
N ILE A 86 9.25 14.14 10.77
CA ILE A 86 8.90 12.88 11.40
C ILE A 86 8.79 11.76 10.34
N ALA A 87 8.15 12.03 9.21
CA ALA A 87 8.04 11.06 8.13
C ALA A 87 9.41 10.65 7.58
N PHE A 88 10.33 11.61 7.39
CA PHE A 88 11.69 11.36 6.93
C PHE A 88 12.53 10.58 7.95
N LEU A 89 12.36 10.87 9.25
CA LEU A 89 13.02 10.09 10.31
C LEU A 89 12.58 8.61 10.27
N PHE A 90 11.28 8.35 10.16
CA PHE A 90 10.78 6.98 10.02
C PHE A 90 11.25 6.33 8.72
N PHE A 91 11.32 7.07 7.62
CA PHE A 91 11.86 6.58 6.35
C PHE A 91 13.33 6.17 6.50
N SER A 92 14.16 6.95 7.20
CA SER A 92 15.56 6.62 7.47
C SER A 92 15.68 5.35 8.32
N ILE A 93 14.82 5.21 9.36
CA ILE A 93 14.76 3.99 10.18
C ILE A 93 14.33 2.80 9.35
N ALA A 94 13.32 2.96 8.47
CA ALA A 94 12.88 1.90 7.57
C ALA A 94 13.99 1.45 6.60
N GLY A 95 14.80 2.39 6.10
CA GLY A 95 15.99 2.08 5.30
C GLY A 95 17.02 1.23 6.06
N LEU A 96 17.30 1.57 7.32
CA LEU A 96 18.17 0.76 8.17
C LEU A 96 17.58 -0.64 8.44
N LEU A 97 16.29 -0.70 8.78
CA LEU A 97 15.61 -1.99 9.01
C LEU A 97 15.58 -2.86 7.75
N SER A 98 15.44 -2.25 6.55
CA SER A 98 15.45 -3.00 5.30
C SER A 98 16.76 -3.72 5.06
N ALA A 99 17.90 -3.14 5.46
CA ALA A 99 19.22 -3.75 5.31
C ALA A 99 19.40 -5.03 6.16
N PHE A 100 18.66 -5.15 7.28
CA PHE A 100 18.79 -6.28 8.20
C PHE A 100 17.61 -7.24 8.12
N VAL A 101 16.37 -6.74 8.10
CA VAL A 101 15.16 -7.57 8.19
C VAL A 101 14.78 -8.17 6.85
N ALA A 102 14.80 -7.37 5.78
CA ALA A 102 14.35 -7.85 4.47
C ALA A 102 15.19 -9.01 3.93
N PRO A 103 16.53 -9.05 4.05
CA PRO A 103 17.33 -10.22 3.63
C PRO A 103 16.99 -11.48 4.43
N ILE A 104 16.72 -11.36 5.73
CA ILE A 104 16.36 -12.51 6.59
C ILE A 104 14.98 -13.03 6.18
N GLU A 105 13.99 -12.16 6.03
CA GLU A 105 12.64 -12.54 5.60
C GLU A 105 12.66 -13.16 4.20
N ASN A 106 13.40 -12.58 3.25
CA ASN A 106 13.56 -13.10 1.90
C ASN A 106 14.17 -14.50 1.90
N LYS A 107 15.26 -14.71 2.66
CA LYS A 107 15.90 -16.03 2.77
C LYS A 107 14.97 -17.07 3.40
N LEU A 108 14.22 -16.69 4.43
CA LEU A 108 13.27 -17.58 5.10
C LEU A 108 12.14 -18.01 4.18
N LEU A 109 11.63 -17.08 3.35
CA LEU A 109 10.49 -17.32 2.48
C LEU A 109 10.87 -17.74 1.06
N GLU A 110 12.16 -17.79 0.74
CA GLU A 110 12.68 -18.17 -0.58
C GLU A 110 12.12 -19.50 -1.10
N PRO A 111 12.08 -20.61 -0.32
CA PRO A 111 11.52 -21.87 -0.82
C PRO A 111 10.05 -21.76 -1.20
N VAL A 112 9.25 -21.04 -0.41
CA VAL A 112 7.82 -20.82 -0.67
C VAL A 112 7.63 -19.94 -1.89
N ARG A 113 8.41 -18.86 -2.01
CA ARG A 113 8.40 -17.95 -3.16
C ARG A 113 8.74 -18.68 -4.44
N ASN A 114 9.84 -19.45 -4.46
CA ASN A 114 10.28 -20.20 -5.64
C ASN A 114 9.25 -21.25 -6.05
N ALA A 115 8.66 -21.97 -5.09
CA ALA A 115 7.59 -22.95 -5.35
C ALA A 115 6.32 -22.31 -5.93
N LEU A 116 6.01 -21.08 -5.53
CA LEU A 116 4.87 -20.33 -6.09
C LEU A 116 5.19 -19.81 -7.49
N LEU A 117 6.31 -19.10 -7.65
CA LEU A 117 6.71 -18.46 -8.90
C LEU A 117 6.98 -19.47 -10.03
N SER A 118 7.49 -20.68 -9.70
CA SER A 118 7.69 -21.75 -10.71
C SER A 118 6.39 -22.25 -11.37
N ARG A 119 5.22 -21.93 -10.79
CA ARG A 119 3.89 -22.29 -11.30
C ARG A 119 3.19 -21.16 -12.04
N LEU A 120 3.77 -19.97 -12.04
CA LEU A 120 3.20 -18.75 -12.59
C LEU A 120 4.00 -18.27 -13.81
N PRO A 121 3.39 -17.54 -14.74
CA PRO A 121 4.12 -16.84 -15.79
C PRO A 121 5.21 -15.92 -15.22
N VAL A 122 6.31 -15.79 -15.96
CA VAL A 122 7.51 -15.04 -15.52
C VAL A 122 7.24 -13.60 -15.09
N GLY A 123 6.24 -12.96 -15.66
CA GLY A 123 5.87 -11.58 -15.31
C GLY A 123 5.32 -11.38 -13.90
N PHE A 124 4.95 -12.45 -13.19
CA PHE A 124 4.57 -12.37 -11.77
C PHE A 124 5.79 -12.22 -10.85
N ASP A 125 6.98 -12.52 -11.32
CA ASP A 125 8.20 -12.20 -10.60
C ASP A 125 8.63 -10.75 -10.86
N TRP A 126 8.23 -9.84 -9.98
CA TRP A 126 8.55 -8.42 -10.07
C TRP A 126 10.04 -8.11 -9.90
N GLN A 127 10.85 -9.09 -9.47
CA GLN A 127 12.31 -8.97 -9.42
C GLN A 127 12.98 -9.29 -10.75
N ASN A 128 12.23 -9.88 -11.70
CA ASN A 128 12.73 -10.20 -13.02
C ASN A 128 12.67 -8.97 -13.94
N ILE A 129 13.70 -8.12 -13.83
CA ILE A 129 13.80 -6.90 -14.63
C ILE A 129 13.98 -7.20 -16.13
N ASP A 130 14.63 -8.31 -16.49
CA ASP A 130 14.83 -8.69 -17.89
C ASP A 130 13.50 -8.93 -18.61
N TYR A 131 12.49 -9.44 -17.89
CA TYR A 131 11.13 -9.53 -18.42
C TYR A 131 10.58 -8.14 -18.79
N VAL A 132 10.78 -7.11 -17.96
CA VAL A 132 10.32 -5.75 -18.27
C VAL A 132 11.11 -5.17 -19.44
N LYS A 133 12.44 -5.41 -19.50
CA LYS A 133 13.31 -4.96 -20.59
C LYS A 133 12.99 -5.61 -21.94
N SER A 134 12.28 -6.73 -21.97
CA SER A 134 11.87 -7.38 -23.22
C SER A 134 10.79 -6.62 -24.01
N PHE A 135 10.16 -5.61 -23.41
CA PHE A 135 9.16 -4.78 -24.07
C PHE A 135 9.79 -3.61 -24.84
N SER A 136 9.03 -3.01 -25.76
CA SER A 136 9.50 -1.84 -26.51
C SER A 136 9.68 -0.62 -25.60
N THR A 137 10.62 0.26 -25.96
CA THR A 137 10.92 1.47 -25.19
C THR A 137 9.69 2.32 -24.84
N PRO A 138 8.73 2.59 -25.76
CA PRO A 138 7.51 3.32 -25.37
C PRO A 138 6.70 2.65 -24.29
N VAL A 139 6.59 1.31 -24.32
CA VAL A 139 5.86 0.54 -23.30
C VAL A 139 6.58 0.62 -21.95
N ILE A 140 7.91 0.52 -21.94
CA ILE A 140 8.73 0.69 -20.74
C ILE A 140 8.52 2.09 -20.13
N VAL A 141 8.60 3.15 -20.95
CA VAL A 141 8.41 4.53 -20.49
C VAL A 141 7.02 4.73 -19.88
N ILE A 142 5.97 4.26 -20.55
CA ILE A 142 4.60 4.32 -20.01
C ILE A 142 4.51 3.56 -18.69
N THR A 143 5.14 2.38 -18.61
CA THR A 143 5.19 1.57 -17.38
C THR A 143 5.84 2.33 -16.24
N CYS A 144 7.01 2.92 -16.46
CA CYS A 144 7.72 3.69 -15.43
C CYS A 144 6.92 4.90 -14.96
N ILE A 145 6.31 5.66 -15.88
CA ILE A 145 5.50 6.84 -15.54
C ILE A 145 4.27 6.41 -14.73
N TYR A 146 3.54 5.42 -15.21
CA TYR A 146 2.30 5.00 -14.55
C TYR A 146 2.57 4.30 -13.21
N TYR A 147 3.62 3.48 -13.13
CA TYR A 147 4.08 2.89 -11.88
C TYR A 147 4.49 3.96 -10.87
N GLY A 148 5.23 4.98 -11.31
CA GLY A 148 5.57 6.12 -10.46
C GLY A 148 4.33 6.85 -9.94
N LEU A 149 3.39 7.19 -10.82
CA LEU A 149 2.16 7.89 -10.43
C LEU A 149 1.30 7.05 -9.47
N PHE A 150 1.07 5.78 -9.81
CA PHE A 150 0.24 4.89 -9.00
C PHE A 150 0.91 4.55 -7.68
N ASN A 151 2.14 4.07 -7.72
CA ASN A 151 2.82 3.51 -6.55
C ASN A 151 3.31 4.59 -5.57
N VAL A 152 3.63 5.81 -6.04
CA VAL A 152 4.10 6.88 -5.14
C VAL A 152 2.96 7.73 -4.59
N ILE A 153 1.90 7.96 -5.37
CA ILE A 153 0.87 8.93 -5.01
C ILE A 153 -0.50 8.27 -4.86
N ILE A 154 -1.05 7.68 -5.93
CA ILE A 154 -2.45 7.24 -5.95
C ILE A 154 -2.69 6.14 -4.91
N GLY A 155 -1.90 5.09 -4.92
CA GLY A 155 -1.99 3.97 -3.96
C GLY A 155 -1.78 4.45 -2.53
N PRO A 156 -0.61 5.00 -2.17
CA PRO A 156 -0.31 5.44 -0.81
C PRO A 156 -1.34 6.42 -0.23
N VAL A 157 -1.76 7.42 -1.01
CA VAL A 157 -2.75 8.39 -0.52
C VAL A 157 -4.10 7.72 -0.24
N THR A 158 -4.56 6.87 -1.16
CA THR A 158 -5.82 6.12 -1.00
C THR A 158 -5.75 5.19 0.21
N GLU A 159 -4.68 4.41 0.32
CA GLU A 159 -4.48 3.46 1.41
C GLU A 159 -4.36 4.17 2.78
N GLU A 160 -3.64 5.29 2.87
CA GLU A 160 -3.55 6.01 4.14
C GLU A 160 -4.88 6.64 4.54
N LEU A 161 -5.64 7.20 3.59
CA LEU A 161 -7.01 7.67 3.85
C LEU A 161 -7.91 6.53 4.32
N PHE A 162 -7.80 5.35 3.72
CA PHE A 162 -8.62 4.21 4.07
C PHE A 162 -8.20 3.58 5.40
N PHE A 163 -6.93 3.20 5.56
CA PHE A 163 -6.46 2.46 6.75
C PHE A 163 -6.29 3.36 7.99
N ARG A 164 -5.53 4.48 7.86
CA ARG A 164 -5.20 5.36 9.00
C ARG A 164 -6.28 6.39 9.24
N GLY A 165 -6.92 6.87 8.16
CA GLY A 165 -8.04 7.78 8.26
C GLY A 165 -9.33 7.06 8.68
N TYR A 166 -9.92 6.32 7.75
CA TYR A 166 -11.27 5.77 7.91
C TYR A 166 -11.34 4.58 8.87
N LEU A 167 -10.61 3.49 8.60
CA LEU A 167 -10.71 2.28 9.42
C LEU A 167 -10.26 2.52 10.87
N THR A 168 -9.11 3.18 11.07
CA THR A 168 -8.60 3.44 12.41
C THR A 168 -9.54 4.33 13.23
N SER A 169 -10.15 5.36 12.62
CA SER A 169 -11.05 6.28 13.35
C SER A 169 -12.43 5.69 13.62
N HIS A 170 -12.89 4.72 12.81
CA HIS A 170 -14.21 4.10 12.94
C HIS A 170 -14.18 2.72 13.58
N PHE A 171 -13.02 2.17 13.85
CA PHE A 171 -12.93 0.87 14.52
C PHE A 171 -13.63 0.90 15.88
N ARG A 172 -14.38 -0.14 16.22
CA ARG A 172 -15.21 -0.18 17.43
C ARG A 172 -14.42 0.02 18.72
N ILE A 173 -13.21 -0.55 18.78
CA ILE A 173 -12.31 -0.42 19.93
C ILE A 173 -11.33 0.71 19.64
N GLN A 174 -11.39 1.80 20.41
CA GLN A 174 -10.54 2.98 20.26
C GLN A 174 -9.50 3.00 21.40
N ASN A 175 -8.36 2.37 21.16
CA ASN A 175 -7.24 2.36 22.12
C ASN A 175 -5.89 2.44 21.37
N SER A 176 -4.80 2.43 22.12
CA SER A 176 -3.45 2.51 21.58
C SER A 176 -3.03 1.30 20.72
N PHE A 177 -3.74 0.18 20.83
CA PHE A 177 -3.49 -1.02 20.01
C PHE A 177 -4.19 -0.95 18.65
N THR A 178 -5.26 -0.16 18.51
CA THR A 178 -6.02 -0.05 17.25
C THR A 178 -5.15 0.28 16.03
N PRO A 179 -4.29 1.34 16.04
CA PRO A 179 -3.47 1.65 14.88
C PRO A 179 -2.44 0.54 14.56
N ILE A 180 -1.97 -0.19 15.57
CA ILE A 180 -1.05 -1.33 15.39
C ILE A 180 -1.80 -2.48 14.71
N LEU A 181 -2.98 -2.85 15.20
CA LEU A 181 -3.83 -3.88 14.57
C LEU A 181 -4.14 -3.54 13.11
N ILE A 182 -4.54 -2.31 12.82
CA ILE A 182 -4.83 -1.87 11.46
C ILE A 182 -3.55 -1.90 10.58
N ALA A 183 -2.36 -1.59 11.13
CA ALA A 183 -1.10 -1.71 10.40
C ALA A 183 -0.71 -3.18 10.11
N ILE A 184 -1.00 -4.10 11.02
CA ILE A 184 -0.83 -5.55 10.78
C ILE A 184 -1.76 -6.00 9.65
N LEU A 185 -3.05 -5.62 9.71
CA LEU A 185 -4.02 -5.96 8.66
C LEU A 185 -3.65 -5.32 7.32
N PHE A 186 -3.13 -4.10 7.31
CA PHE A 186 -2.56 -3.44 6.14
C PHE A 186 -1.40 -4.23 5.52
N SER A 187 -0.52 -4.80 6.33
CA SER A 187 0.54 -5.65 5.79
C SER A 187 -0.01 -6.92 5.16
N LEU A 188 -0.93 -7.60 5.84
CA LEU A 188 -1.53 -8.86 5.38
C LEU A 188 -2.46 -8.68 4.16
N TYR A 189 -2.95 -7.48 3.93
CA TYR A 189 -3.80 -7.14 2.79
C TYR A 189 -3.07 -7.23 1.44
N HIS A 190 -1.73 -7.22 1.41
CA HIS A 190 -0.93 -7.27 0.19
C HIS A 190 -0.81 -8.69 -0.39
N PHE A 191 -1.93 -9.30 -0.79
CA PHE A 191 -1.96 -10.65 -1.33
C PHE A 191 -1.14 -10.83 -2.61
N TRP A 192 -0.95 -9.77 -3.38
CA TRP A 192 -0.11 -9.77 -4.58
C TRP A 192 1.40 -9.75 -4.28
N LEU A 193 1.80 -9.38 -3.05
CA LEU A 193 3.19 -9.35 -2.60
C LEU A 193 3.31 -9.83 -1.15
N PRO A 194 3.04 -11.12 -0.88
CA PRO A 194 2.93 -11.64 0.49
C PRO A 194 4.26 -11.86 1.21
N PHE A 195 5.41 -11.62 0.55
CA PHE A 195 6.72 -12.05 1.02
C PHE A 195 7.47 -11.03 1.88
N ASN A 196 6.91 -9.84 2.13
CA ASN A 196 7.54 -8.77 2.92
C ASN A 196 6.65 -8.34 4.09
N ASN A 197 5.89 -9.25 4.67
CA ASN A 197 4.90 -8.92 5.70
C ASN A 197 5.54 -8.54 7.03
N ILE A 198 6.60 -9.23 7.46
CA ILE A 198 7.29 -8.95 8.74
C ILE A 198 7.94 -7.58 8.65
N PHE A 199 8.72 -7.33 7.60
CA PHE A 199 9.35 -6.03 7.37
C PHE A 199 8.31 -4.91 7.33
N ARG A 200 7.22 -5.08 6.57
CA ARG A 200 6.15 -4.09 6.43
C ARG A 200 5.46 -3.78 7.76
N ILE A 201 5.18 -4.79 8.58
CA ILE A 201 4.62 -4.59 9.92
C ILE A 201 5.58 -3.77 10.79
N LEU A 202 6.86 -4.14 10.82
CA LEU A 202 7.86 -3.47 11.65
C LEU A 202 8.04 -2.00 11.31
N VAL A 203 7.91 -1.62 10.03
CA VAL A 203 8.06 -0.21 9.62
C VAL A 203 6.76 0.58 9.70
N PHE A 204 5.61 0.00 9.36
CA PHE A 204 4.33 0.72 9.32
C PHE A 204 3.62 0.81 10.67
N ALA A 205 3.77 -0.16 11.58
CA ALA A 205 3.08 -0.13 12.86
C ALA A 205 3.54 1.03 13.77
N PRO A 206 4.84 1.33 13.92
CA PRO A 206 5.30 2.50 14.67
C PRO A 206 4.81 3.84 14.08
N VAL A 207 4.85 3.95 12.75
CA VAL A 207 4.39 5.15 12.04
C VAL A 207 2.90 5.37 12.24
N ALA A 208 2.09 4.30 12.08
CA ALA A 208 0.64 4.35 12.29
C ALA A 208 0.30 4.74 13.74
N TYR A 209 1.05 4.21 14.72
CA TYR A 209 0.89 4.58 16.12
C TYR A 209 1.18 6.06 16.36
N VAL A 210 2.29 6.59 15.84
CA VAL A 210 2.65 8.01 15.99
C VAL A 210 1.66 8.92 15.28
N ALA A 211 1.23 8.56 14.06
CA ALA A 211 0.21 9.30 13.31
C ALA A 211 -1.11 9.37 14.12
N TYR A 212 -1.55 8.25 14.70
CA TYR A 212 -2.74 8.18 15.55
C TYR A 212 -2.60 9.05 16.80
N LYS A 213 -1.49 8.95 17.56
CA LYS A 213 -1.25 9.74 18.78
C LYS A 213 -1.16 11.23 18.50
N LYS A 214 -0.59 11.61 17.37
CA LYS A 214 -0.47 13.02 16.96
C LYS A 214 -1.71 13.53 16.22
N LYS A 215 -2.72 12.68 15.99
CA LYS A 215 -3.89 13.02 15.17
C LYS A 215 -3.48 13.65 13.84
N ASN A 216 -2.54 13.01 13.15
CA ASN A 216 -1.94 13.52 11.92
C ASN A 216 -1.59 12.37 10.96
N ILE A 217 -2.55 12.01 10.09
CA ILE A 217 -2.36 10.94 9.09
C ILE A 217 -1.32 11.30 8.02
N TYR A 218 -1.03 12.60 7.83
CA TYR A 218 -0.05 13.02 6.83
C TYR A 218 1.37 12.55 7.16
N ILE A 219 1.66 12.21 8.44
CA ILE A 219 2.94 11.58 8.83
C ILE A 219 3.09 10.23 8.12
N SER A 220 2.09 9.36 8.24
CA SER A 220 2.14 8.03 7.59
C SER A 220 2.01 8.14 6.07
N MET A 221 1.22 9.08 5.56
CA MET A 221 1.08 9.34 4.13
C MET A 221 2.41 9.78 3.49
N CYS A 222 3.10 10.77 4.05
CA CYS A 222 4.41 11.21 3.55
C CYS A 222 5.46 10.09 3.68
N PHE A 223 5.48 9.38 4.81
CA PHE A 223 6.34 8.23 5.01
C PHE A 223 6.14 7.17 3.93
N HIS A 224 4.89 6.80 3.67
CA HIS A 224 4.54 5.79 2.66
C HIS A 224 4.97 6.23 1.25
N CYS A 225 4.67 7.49 0.88
CA CYS A 225 5.14 8.06 -0.38
C CYS A 225 6.67 8.04 -0.51
N PHE A 226 7.43 8.33 0.56
CA PHE A 226 8.90 8.28 0.53
C PHE A 226 9.41 6.86 0.31
N CYS A 227 8.86 5.86 1.00
CA CYS A 227 9.24 4.46 0.82
C CYS A 227 9.00 4.01 -0.62
N ASN A 228 7.82 4.32 -1.16
CA ASN A 228 7.45 3.90 -2.50
C ASN A 228 8.21 4.69 -3.59
N LEU A 229 8.49 5.97 -3.37
CA LEU A 229 9.35 6.76 -4.27
C LEU A 229 10.75 6.14 -4.38
N PHE A 230 11.34 5.76 -3.26
CA PHE A 230 12.65 5.10 -3.25
C PHE A 230 12.62 3.78 -4.03
N SER A 231 11.57 2.96 -3.84
CA SER A 231 11.36 1.72 -4.58
C SER A 231 11.21 1.96 -6.09
N VAL A 232 10.44 2.98 -6.49
CA VAL A 232 10.25 3.34 -7.91
C VAL A 232 11.56 3.82 -8.54
N ILE A 233 12.34 4.65 -7.83
CA ILE A 233 13.66 5.09 -8.31
C ILE A 233 14.57 3.88 -8.56
N GLY A 234 14.63 2.93 -7.61
CA GLY A 234 15.39 1.69 -7.78
C GLY A 234 14.97 0.92 -9.02
N PHE A 235 13.66 0.68 -9.19
CA PHE A 235 13.11 0.01 -10.36
C PHE A 235 13.47 0.72 -11.68
N VAL A 236 13.29 2.04 -11.75
CA VAL A 236 13.60 2.82 -12.98
C VAL A 236 15.09 2.75 -13.32
N LEU A 237 15.96 2.87 -12.31
CA LEU A 237 17.41 2.77 -12.53
C LEU A 237 17.84 1.40 -13.05
N GLU A 238 17.21 0.33 -12.58
CA GLU A 238 17.48 -1.03 -13.06
C GLU A 238 16.95 -1.28 -14.48
N VAL A 239 15.78 -0.73 -14.81
CA VAL A 239 15.18 -0.89 -16.15
C VAL A 239 15.91 -0.09 -17.22
N VAL A 240 16.50 1.09 -16.87
CA VAL A 240 17.20 1.96 -17.84
C VAL A 240 18.66 1.55 -18.05
N ARG A 241 19.26 0.81 -17.12
CA ARG A 241 20.61 0.21 -17.29
C ARG A 241 20.58 -0.95 -18.27
#